data_a32abf5a5b81b749eb92396a46eec089
#
_entry.id   a32abf5a5b81b749eb92396a46eec089
#
_cell.length_a   1.000
_cell.length_b   1.000
_cell.length_c   1.000
_cell.angle_alpha   90.00
_cell.angle_beta   90.00
_cell.angle_gamma   90.00
#
_symmetry.space_group_name_H-M   'P 1'
#
loop_
_entity.id
_entity.type
_entity.pdbx_description
1 polymer ?
#
loop_
_entity_poly.entity_id
_entity_poly.type
_entity_poly.pdbx_seq_one_letter_code
_entity_poly.pdbx_strand_id
1 'polypeptide(L)'
;MKRVGFFYFEEKNNDCRRQRMMKVLIVIMMAGMWCMQPEKASAADPVIRVLLTTTDFNSRYHQEITVSYDGKEITYTAEEVKKQGDKVRIPAQKDGIRILSIQRQSGTPVYDGSIEIIPKAEGLIIVNELFLEKYLTRVVPSEMPATYEKEALKAQAVCARTYAWKQIQEQRLHELEADVDDTVNFQVYGNMEPQKAATEAVRETEGQILCQNGEDN
;
A
#
# COMPACT_ATOMS: atom_id res chain seq x y z
N MET A 1 75.64 26.32 18.70
CA MET A 1 74.94 26.02 17.45
C MET A 1 74.53 24.54 17.39
N LYS A 2 73.77 24.02 18.37
CA LYS A 2 73.33 22.60 18.42
C LYS A 2 71.92 22.36 19.02
N ARG A 3 71.06 23.38 19.02
CA ARG A 3 69.66 23.22 19.53
C ARG A 3 68.55 23.31 18.48
N VAL A 4 68.84 23.64 17.22
CA VAL A 4 67.81 23.83 16.17
C VAL A 4 67.43 22.52 15.47
N GLY A 5 68.32 21.50 15.46
CA GLY A 5 68.03 20.24 14.78
C GLY A 5 67.09 19.29 15.50
N PHE A 6 66.96 19.40 16.83
CA PHE A 6 66.16 18.45 17.62
C PHE A 6 64.66 18.77 17.57
N PHE A 7 64.30 20.06 17.52
CA PHE A 7 62.90 20.49 17.41
C PHE A 7 62.27 20.20 16.06
N TYR A 8 63.06 20.24 14.98
CA TYR A 8 62.57 19.99 13.63
C TYR A 8 62.23 18.50 13.39
N PHE A 9 62.89 17.60 14.07
CA PHE A 9 62.68 16.13 13.94
C PHE A 9 61.42 15.66 14.73
N GLU A 10 61.14 16.32 15.87
CA GLU A 10 60.00 15.99 16.71
C GLU A 10 58.68 16.47 16.09
N GLU A 11 58.69 17.65 15.47
CA GLU A 11 57.53 18.22 14.79
C GLU A 11 57.12 17.42 13.55
N LYS A 12 58.08 16.94 12.79
CA LYS A 12 57.87 16.10 11.61
C LYS A 12 57.31 14.69 11.97
N ASN A 13 57.71 14.15 13.10
CA ASN A 13 57.22 12.87 13.59
C ASN A 13 55.80 12.98 14.15
N ASN A 14 55.43 14.10 14.79
CA ASN A 14 54.11 14.35 15.30
C ASN A 14 53.07 14.58 14.15
N ASP A 15 53.48 15.24 13.08
CA ASP A 15 52.63 15.48 11.93
C ASP A 15 52.35 14.17 11.14
N CYS A 16 53.35 13.33 10.98
CA CYS A 16 53.20 12.01 10.36
C CYS A 16 52.30 11.07 11.21
N ARG A 17 52.41 11.14 12.54
CA ARG A 17 51.53 10.38 13.46
C ARG A 17 50.11 10.92 13.45
N ARG A 18 49.92 12.24 13.40
CA ARG A 18 48.65 12.91 13.30
C ARG A 18 47.92 12.62 11.98
N GLN A 19 48.67 12.59 10.84
CA GLN A 19 48.14 12.22 9.54
C GLN A 19 47.75 10.70 9.46
N ARG A 20 48.54 9.83 10.09
CA ARG A 20 48.16 8.40 10.18
C ARG A 20 46.92 8.19 11.04
N MET A 21 46.82 8.85 12.20
CA MET A 21 45.59 8.75 13.03
C MET A 21 44.37 9.33 12.33
N MET A 22 44.52 10.45 11.60
CA MET A 22 43.43 11.04 10.84
C MET A 22 42.96 10.12 9.71
N LYS A 23 43.87 9.44 8.99
CA LYS A 23 43.52 8.46 7.97
C LYS A 23 42.81 7.23 8.55
N VAL A 24 43.22 6.76 9.72
CA VAL A 24 42.58 5.65 10.44
C VAL A 24 41.17 6.05 10.92
N LEU A 25 41.02 7.27 11.45
CA LEU A 25 39.72 7.83 11.87
C LEU A 25 38.74 7.99 10.68
N ILE A 26 39.22 8.44 9.53
CA ILE A 26 38.42 8.56 8.29
C ILE A 26 37.99 7.17 7.79
N VAL A 27 38.87 6.17 7.82
CA VAL A 27 38.54 4.80 7.43
C VAL A 27 37.53 4.17 8.40
N ILE A 28 37.64 4.42 9.71
CA ILE A 28 36.68 3.95 10.71
C ILE A 28 35.32 4.66 10.54
N MET A 29 35.31 5.98 10.26
CA MET A 29 34.06 6.70 9.96
C MET A 29 33.41 6.23 8.67
N MET A 30 34.17 5.96 7.61
CA MET A 30 33.64 5.43 6.36
C MET A 30 33.14 3.99 6.51
N ALA A 31 33.82 3.15 7.29
CA ALA A 31 33.36 1.81 7.63
C ALA A 31 32.10 1.83 8.50
N GLY A 32 31.98 2.77 9.45
CA GLY A 32 30.78 2.99 10.27
C GLY A 32 29.61 3.50 9.46
N MET A 33 29.84 4.35 8.44
CA MET A 33 28.79 4.84 7.54
C MET A 33 28.29 3.77 6.56
N TRP A 34 29.10 2.77 6.25
CA TRP A 34 28.68 1.63 5.43
C TRP A 34 27.83 0.62 6.20
N CYS A 35 27.98 0.54 7.53
CA CYS A 35 27.10 -0.27 8.38
C CYS A 35 25.74 0.40 8.70
N MET A 36 25.55 1.69 8.37
CA MET A 36 24.30 2.40 8.46
C MET A 36 23.56 2.49 7.11
N GLN A 37 23.63 1.46 6.31
CA GLN A 37 22.62 1.30 5.27
C GLN A 37 21.32 0.97 6.01
N PRO A 38 20.23 1.77 5.84
CA PRO A 38 18.95 1.32 6.32
C PRO A 38 18.71 -0.05 5.67
N GLU A 39 18.67 -1.11 6.45
CA GLU A 39 18.06 -2.32 5.99
C GLU A 39 16.69 -1.89 5.50
N LYS A 40 16.42 -2.03 4.19
CA LYS A 40 15.06 -2.11 3.72
C LYS A 40 14.50 -3.34 4.44
N ALA A 41 13.88 -3.12 5.59
CA ALA A 41 12.96 -4.07 6.12
C ALA A 41 11.99 -4.29 4.95
N SER A 42 12.08 -5.45 4.32
CA SER A 42 11.03 -5.96 3.46
C SER A 42 9.88 -6.26 4.42
N ALA A 43 9.24 -5.20 4.91
CA ALA A 43 7.94 -5.32 5.50
C ALA A 43 7.08 -5.96 4.40
N ALA A 44 6.52 -7.13 4.69
CA ALA A 44 5.57 -7.76 3.79
C ALA A 44 4.54 -6.70 3.43
N ASP A 45 4.21 -6.58 2.13
CA ASP A 45 3.21 -5.62 1.65
C ASP A 45 1.93 -5.81 2.48
N PRO A 46 1.48 -4.81 3.24
CA PRO A 46 0.35 -4.96 4.14
C PRO A 46 -0.92 -5.29 3.35
N VAL A 47 -1.80 -6.04 3.98
CA VAL A 47 -3.11 -6.37 3.42
C VAL A 47 -4.10 -5.29 3.84
N ILE A 48 -4.95 -4.86 2.90
CA ILE A 48 -6.07 -3.95 3.11
C ILE A 48 -7.39 -4.66 2.79
N ARG A 49 -8.42 -4.35 3.56
CA ARG A 49 -9.77 -4.90 3.43
C ARG A 49 -10.74 -3.78 3.03
N VAL A 50 -11.26 -3.87 1.81
CA VAL A 50 -12.10 -2.83 1.19
C VAL A 50 -13.55 -3.29 1.16
N LEU A 51 -14.43 -2.58 1.82
CA LEU A 51 -15.88 -2.79 1.76
C LEU A 51 -16.42 -2.22 0.44
N LEU A 52 -17.01 -3.08 -0.39
CA LEU A 52 -17.57 -2.68 -1.67
C LEU A 52 -19.04 -2.30 -1.52
N THR A 53 -19.36 -1.10 -1.95
CA THR A 53 -20.72 -0.55 -1.91
C THR A 53 -21.52 -0.88 -3.18
N THR A 54 -22.82 -0.61 -3.15
CA THR A 54 -23.74 -0.75 -4.31
C THR A 54 -23.31 0.13 -5.49
N THR A 55 -23.89 -0.08 -6.66
CA THR A 55 -23.58 0.66 -7.90
C THR A 55 -23.66 2.17 -7.75
N ASP A 56 -24.60 2.66 -6.96
CA ASP A 56 -24.86 4.07 -6.70
C ASP A 56 -24.09 4.65 -5.49
N PHE A 57 -23.24 3.82 -4.85
CA PHE A 57 -22.48 4.15 -3.63
C PHE A 57 -23.33 4.50 -2.41
N ASN A 58 -24.64 4.23 -2.44
CA ASN A 58 -25.58 4.63 -1.38
C ASN A 58 -25.71 3.61 -0.25
N SER A 59 -25.34 2.34 -0.49
CA SER A 59 -25.46 1.28 0.50
C SER A 59 -24.21 0.40 0.57
N ARG A 60 -23.90 -0.03 1.77
CA ARG A 60 -22.90 -1.08 2.07
C ARG A 60 -23.50 -2.49 2.02
N TYR A 61 -24.84 -2.57 1.93
CA TYR A 61 -25.60 -3.82 1.99
C TYR A 61 -26.22 -4.13 0.63
N HIS A 62 -26.01 -5.37 0.19
CA HIS A 62 -26.53 -5.93 -1.05
C HIS A 62 -27.65 -6.93 -0.74
N GLN A 63 -28.70 -6.99 -1.55
CA GLN A 63 -29.74 -8.00 -1.40
C GLN A 63 -29.29 -9.34 -1.96
N GLU A 64 -28.61 -9.29 -3.10
CA GLU A 64 -27.96 -10.43 -3.75
C GLU A 64 -26.64 -9.99 -4.37
N ILE A 65 -25.72 -10.93 -4.55
CA ILE A 65 -24.40 -10.69 -5.11
C ILE A 65 -24.12 -11.72 -6.18
N THR A 66 -23.93 -11.27 -7.42
CA THR A 66 -23.52 -12.13 -8.52
C THR A 66 -22.06 -11.92 -8.84
N VAL A 67 -21.27 -12.99 -8.79
CA VAL A 67 -19.84 -13.00 -9.09
C VAL A 67 -19.53 -13.91 -10.26
N SER A 68 -18.49 -13.54 -11.02
CA SER A 68 -17.96 -14.39 -12.09
C SER A 68 -16.46 -14.57 -11.91
N TYR A 69 -16.01 -15.83 -11.84
CA TYR A 69 -14.61 -16.23 -11.74
C TYR A 69 -14.43 -17.66 -12.25
N ASP A 70 -13.27 -17.98 -12.79
CA ASP A 70 -12.93 -19.31 -13.32
C ASP A 70 -13.99 -19.86 -14.29
N GLY A 71 -14.55 -18.99 -15.14
CA GLY A 71 -15.60 -19.37 -16.13
C GLY A 71 -16.96 -19.72 -15.51
N LYS A 72 -17.16 -19.49 -14.22
CA LYS A 72 -18.41 -19.73 -13.49
C LYS A 72 -19.07 -18.41 -13.12
N GLU A 73 -20.39 -18.42 -13.12
CA GLU A 73 -21.21 -17.32 -12.59
C GLU A 73 -22.05 -17.87 -11.45
N ILE A 74 -21.98 -17.21 -10.28
CA ILE A 74 -22.64 -17.67 -9.07
C ILE A 74 -23.32 -16.47 -8.43
N THR A 75 -24.61 -16.62 -8.10
CA THR A 75 -25.38 -15.64 -7.32
C THR A 75 -25.49 -16.12 -5.88
N TYR A 76 -25.25 -15.23 -4.94
CA TYR A 76 -25.35 -15.46 -3.51
C TYR A 76 -26.46 -14.61 -2.91
N THR A 77 -27.35 -15.25 -2.17
CA THR A 77 -28.31 -14.63 -1.25
C THR A 77 -27.84 -14.85 0.20
N ALA A 78 -28.40 -14.13 1.13
CA ALA A 78 -28.06 -14.31 2.56
C ALA A 78 -28.36 -15.75 3.06
N GLU A 79 -29.39 -16.41 2.53
CA GLU A 79 -29.73 -17.78 2.89
C GLU A 79 -28.68 -18.77 2.35
N GLU A 80 -28.22 -18.58 1.12
CA GLU A 80 -27.21 -19.44 0.50
C GLU A 80 -25.85 -19.33 1.17
N VAL A 81 -25.45 -18.11 1.56
CA VAL A 81 -24.23 -17.91 2.34
C VAL A 81 -24.33 -18.60 3.69
N LYS A 82 -25.44 -18.41 4.43
CA LYS A 82 -25.68 -19.05 5.74
C LYS A 82 -25.69 -20.59 5.68
N LYS A 83 -26.11 -21.18 4.56
CA LYS A 83 -26.04 -22.64 4.35
C LYS A 83 -24.60 -23.14 4.20
N GLN A 84 -23.69 -22.30 3.71
CA GLN A 84 -22.29 -22.63 3.52
C GLN A 84 -21.41 -22.32 4.76
N GLY A 85 -21.94 -21.52 5.72
CA GLY A 85 -21.27 -21.13 6.95
C GLY A 85 -21.53 -19.67 7.32
N ASP A 86 -20.60 -19.06 8.05
CA ASP A 86 -20.73 -17.66 8.47
C ASP A 86 -20.40 -16.66 7.36
N LYS A 87 -19.62 -17.09 6.35
CA LYS A 87 -19.26 -16.32 5.17
C LYS A 87 -18.79 -17.21 4.03
N VAL A 88 -18.85 -16.71 2.80
CA VAL A 88 -18.22 -17.31 1.62
C VAL A 88 -16.94 -16.55 1.31
N ARG A 89 -15.81 -17.26 1.16
CA ARG A 89 -14.55 -16.71 0.70
C ARG A 89 -14.18 -17.28 -0.67
N ILE A 90 -14.04 -16.39 -1.63
CA ILE A 90 -13.54 -16.68 -2.99
C ILE A 90 -12.05 -16.29 -3.00
N PRO A 91 -11.13 -17.25 -3.15
CA PRO A 91 -9.70 -16.94 -3.16
C PRO A 91 -9.33 -16.12 -4.39
N ALA A 92 -8.21 -15.42 -4.31
CA ALA A 92 -7.67 -14.64 -5.42
C ALA A 92 -7.58 -15.50 -6.69
N GLN A 93 -8.03 -14.92 -7.82
CA GLN A 93 -8.01 -15.56 -9.13
C GLN A 93 -6.96 -14.88 -10.03
N LYS A 94 -6.36 -15.65 -10.95
CA LYS A 94 -5.35 -15.12 -11.88
C LYS A 94 -5.89 -13.96 -12.73
N ASP A 95 -7.13 -14.10 -13.21
CA ASP A 95 -7.78 -13.12 -14.08
C ASP A 95 -8.74 -12.19 -13.29
N GLY A 96 -8.60 -12.17 -11.95
CA GLY A 96 -9.45 -11.42 -11.03
C GLY A 96 -10.84 -12.01 -10.86
N ILE A 97 -11.65 -11.37 -10.02
CA ILE A 97 -13.04 -11.74 -9.71
C ILE A 97 -13.94 -10.59 -10.17
N ARG A 98 -14.89 -10.87 -11.07
CA ARG A 98 -15.91 -9.89 -11.49
C ARG A 98 -17.06 -9.90 -10.51
N ILE A 99 -17.52 -8.73 -10.11
CA ILE A 99 -18.76 -8.57 -9.33
C ILE A 99 -19.82 -8.03 -10.29
N LEU A 100 -20.65 -8.92 -10.86
CA LEU A 100 -21.61 -8.57 -11.91
C LEU A 100 -22.76 -7.70 -11.38
N SER A 101 -23.07 -7.80 -10.08
CA SER A 101 -24.09 -6.98 -9.40
C SER A 101 -23.64 -5.55 -9.09
N ILE A 102 -22.39 -5.20 -9.38
CA ILE A 102 -21.86 -3.85 -9.21
C ILE A 102 -21.45 -3.28 -10.56
N GLN A 103 -21.80 -2.01 -10.82
CA GLN A 103 -21.32 -1.23 -11.95
C GLN A 103 -20.53 -0.03 -11.46
N ARG A 104 -19.44 0.30 -12.16
CA ARG A 104 -18.57 1.45 -11.91
C ARG A 104 -18.42 2.27 -13.20
N GLN A 105 -17.76 3.39 -13.15
CA GLN A 105 -17.57 4.25 -14.33
C GLN A 105 -16.92 3.51 -15.51
N SER A 106 -16.00 2.61 -15.25
CA SER A 106 -15.33 1.77 -16.26
C SER A 106 -16.13 0.53 -16.69
N GLY A 107 -17.37 0.36 -16.19
CA GLY A 107 -18.20 -0.83 -16.43
C GLY A 107 -18.23 -1.78 -15.23
N THR A 108 -18.39 -3.08 -15.51
CA THR A 108 -18.36 -4.12 -14.46
C THR A 108 -16.93 -4.31 -13.95
N PRO A 109 -16.66 -4.03 -12.68
CA PRO A 109 -15.31 -4.05 -12.15
C PRO A 109 -14.77 -5.49 -12.01
N VAL A 110 -13.46 -5.63 -12.20
CA VAL A 110 -12.71 -6.86 -11.89
C VAL A 110 -11.81 -6.56 -10.71
N TYR A 111 -11.92 -7.33 -9.64
CA TYR A 111 -11.15 -7.14 -8.43
C TYR A 111 -9.99 -8.15 -8.33
N ASP A 112 -8.81 -7.65 -7.98
CA ASP A 112 -7.67 -8.46 -7.57
C ASP A 112 -7.86 -8.92 -6.11
N GLY A 113 -7.09 -9.92 -5.67
CA GLY A 113 -7.18 -10.43 -4.30
C GLY A 113 -8.36 -11.38 -4.08
N SER A 114 -8.72 -11.60 -2.84
CA SER A 114 -9.85 -12.43 -2.46
C SER A 114 -11.10 -11.61 -2.22
N ILE A 115 -12.28 -12.23 -2.40
CA ILE A 115 -13.58 -11.64 -2.08
C ILE A 115 -14.20 -12.44 -0.94
N GLU A 116 -14.66 -11.74 0.10
CA GLU A 116 -15.51 -12.31 1.13
C GLU A 116 -16.93 -11.76 1.02
N ILE A 117 -17.91 -12.65 1.10
CA ILE A 117 -19.34 -12.31 1.12
C ILE A 117 -19.86 -12.70 2.49
N ILE A 118 -20.34 -11.74 3.26
CA ILE A 118 -20.65 -11.88 4.68
C ILE A 118 -22.11 -11.46 4.91
N PRO A 119 -22.97 -12.33 5.46
CA PRO A 119 -24.34 -11.96 5.81
C PRO A 119 -24.34 -11.10 7.08
N LYS A 120 -25.07 -10.00 7.02
CA LYS A 120 -25.39 -9.10 8.14
C LYS A 120 -26.93 -9.01 8.29
N ALA A 121 -27.40 -8.27 9.28
CA ALA A 121 -28.84 -8.12 9.53
C ALA A 121 -29.54 -7.40 8.37
N GLU A 122 -28.87 -6.42 7.76
CA GLU A 122 -29.42 -5.57 6.71
C GLU A 122 -29.25 -6.13 5.29
N GLY A 123 -28.50 -7.23 5.11
CA GLY A 123 -28.19 -7.83 3.82
C GLY A 123 -26.81 -8.48 3.77
N LEU A 124 -26.26 -8.55 2.59
CA LEU A 124 -24.90 -9.06 2.37
C LEU A 124 -23.92 -7.89 2.27
N ILE A 125 -22.73 -8.04 2.84
CA ILE A 125 -21.61 -7.15 2.55
C ILE A 125 -20.56 -7.89 1.73
N ILE A 126 -19.79 -7.14 0.92
CA ILE A 126 -18.69 -7.64 0.12
C ILE A 126 -17.41 -6.99 0.64
N VAL A 127 -16.43 -7.80 1.02
CA VAL A 127 -15.09 -7.32 1.40
C VAL A 127 -14.07 -7.86 0.41
N ASN A 128 -13.34 -6.96 -0.25
CA ASN A 128 -12.21 -7.31 -1.09
C ASN A 128 -10.92 -7.20 -0.27
N GLU A 129 -10.20 -8.30 -0.15
CA GLU A 129 -8.94 -8.39 0.59
C GLU A 129 -7.78 -8.56 -0.37
N LEU A 130 -6.81 -7.62 -0.35
CA LEU A 130 -5.68 -7.60 -1.25
C LEU A 130 -4.48 -6.88 -0.64
N PHE A 131 -3.32 -6.97 -1.27
CA PHE A 131 -2.14 -6.22 -0.89
C PHE A 131 -2.30 -4.72 -1.15
N LEU A 132 -1.75 -3.88 -0.25
CA LEU A 132 -1.88 -2.42 -0.30
C LEU A 132 -1.36 -1.83 -1.62
N GLU A 133 -0.21 -2.29 -2.11
CA GLU A 133 0.33 -1.79 -3.38
C GLU A 133 -0.59 -2.11 -4.56
N LYS A 134 -1.28 -3.25 -4.52
CA LYS A 134 -2.26 -3.62 -5.54
C LYS A 134 -3.52 -2.76 -5.46
N TYR A 135 -4.01 -2.47 -4.26
CA TYR A 135 -5.11 -1.53 -4.00
C TYR A 135 -4.82 -0.15 -4.61
N LEU A 136 -3.60 0.38 -4.40
CA LEU A 136 -3.20 1.69 -4.90
C LEU A 136 -3.21 1.80 -6.43
N THR A 137 -2.99 0.69 -7.17
CA THR A 137 -3.06 0.71 -8.64
C THR A 137 -4.46 1.06 -9.17
N ARG A 138 -5.50 0.93 -8.35
CA ARG A 138 -6.90 1.27 -8.67
C ARG A 138 -7.37 2.55 -8.00
N VAL A 139 -6.80 2.92 -6.86
CA VAL A 139 -7.09 4.18 -6.18
C VAL A 139 -6.50 5.36 -6.95
N VAL A 140 -5.22 5.31 -7.27
CA VAL A 140 -4.54 6.44 -7.92
C VAL A 140 -5.25 6.89 -9.21
N PRO A 141 -5.59 6.02 -10.18
CA PRO A 141 -6.31 6.45 -11.38
C PRO A 141 -7.78 6.81 -11.13
N SER A 142 -8.38 6.38 -10.02
CA SER A 142 -9.75 6.77 -9.63
C SER A 142 -9.80 8.15 -8.99
N GLU A 143 -8.70 8.60 -8.39
CA GLU A 143 -8.57 9.90 -7.72
C GLU A 143 -7.94 10.98 -8.62
N MET A 144 -7.03 10.60 -9.52
CA MET A 144 -6.28 11.51 -10.37
C MET A 144 -6.14 10.97 -11.80
N PRO A 145 -6.45 11.76 -12.83
CA PRO A 145 -6.26 11.33 -14.21
C PRO A 145 -4.83 10.85 -14.47
N ALA A 146 -4.67 9.67 -15.07
CA ALA A 146 -3.36 9.08 -15.36
C ALA A 146 -2.56 9.83 -16.44
N THR A 147 -3.15 10.88 -17.03
CA THR A 147 -2.49 11.82 -17.97
C THR A 147 -1.70 12.92 -17.26
N TYR A 148 -1.77 13.00 -15.93
CA TYR A 148 -1.00 13.99 -15.16
C TYR A 148 0.48 13.64 -15.19
N GLU A 149 1.31 14.64 -14.87
CA GLU A 149 2.76 14.48 -14.81
C GLU A 149 3.15 13.36 -13.82
N LYS A 150 4.20 12.62 -14.19
CA LYS A 150 4.65 11.44 -13.43
C LYS A 150 4.90 11.74 -11.96
N GLU A 151 5.53 12.90 -11.64
CA GLU A 151 5.81 13.26 -10.25
C GLU A 151 4.54 13.60 -9.46
N ALA A 152 3.48 14.10 -10.13
CA ALA A 152 2.19 14.30 -9.49
C ALA A 152 1.52 12.95 -9.15
N LEU A 153 1.57 11.98 -10.08
CA LEU A 153 1.07 10.62 -9.82
C LEU A 153 1.83 9.92 -8.70
N LYS A 154 3.16 10.11 -8.61
CA LYS A 154 3.98 9.60 -7.51
C LYS A 154 3.62 10.23 -6.17
N ALA A 155 3.44 11.55 -6.14
CA ALA A 155 2.98 12.25 -4.94
C ALA A 155 1.60 11.74 -4.49
N GLN A 156 0.66 11.56 -5.42
CA GLN A 156 -0.66 10.99 -5.14
C GLN A 156 -0.53 9.55 -4.58
N ALA A 157 0.35 8.72 -5.14
CA ALA A 157 0.57 7.36 -4.65
C ALA A 157 1.09 7.33 -3.21
N VAL A 158 2.04 8.23 -2.85
CA VAL A 158 2.56 8.36 -1.48
C VAL A 158 1.46 8.84 -0.52
N CYS A 159 0.68 9.85 -0.91
CA CYS A 159 -0.43 10.35 -0.08
C CYS A 159 -1.50 9.27 0.13
N ALA A 160 -1.90 8.59 -0.95
CA ALA A 160 -2.91 7.52 -0.88
C ALA A 160 -2.45 6.35 -0.01
N ARG A 161 -1.16 5.96 -0.11
CA ARG A 161 -0.57 4.91 0.73
C ARG A 161 -0.56 5.30 2.20
N THR A 162 -0.15 6.53 2.51
CA THR A 162 -0.13 7.05 3.89
C THR A 162 -1.53 7.02 4.50
N TYR A 163 -2.54 7.49 3.75
CA TYR A 163 -3.92 7.46 4.20
C TYR A 163 -4.42 6.03 4.44
N ALA A 164 -4.23 5.13 3.46
CA ALA A 164 -4.67 3.74 3.57
C ALA A 164 -3.98 3.02 4.73
N TRP A 165 -2.67 3.21 4.90
CA TRP A 165 -1.91 2.67 6.02
C TRP A 165 -2.49 3.11 7.37
N LYS A 166 -2.85 4.39 7.50
CA LYS A 166 -3.50 4.92 8.70
C LYS A 166 -4.87 4.27 8.96
N GLN A 167 -5.68 4.07 7.92
CA GLN A 167 -6.98 3.40 8.07
C GLN A 167 -6.84 1.94 8.53
N ILE A 168 -5.84 1.20 8.03
CA ILE A 168 -5.52 -0.15 8.50
C ILE A 168 -5.21 -0.14 10.02
N GLN A 169 -4.49 0.88 10.51
CA GLN A 169 -4.16 1.01 11.95
C GLN A 169 -5.38 1.42 12.78
N GLU A 170 -6.21 2.33 12.29
CA GLU A 170 -7.37 2.87 13.01
C GLU A 170 -8.57 1.90 13.06
N GLN A 171 -8.69 0.96 12.12
CA GLN A 171 -9.74 -0.06 12.04
C GLN A 171 -11.16 0.50 12.19
N ARG A 172 -11.45 1.63 11.55
CA ARG A 172 -12.71 2.37 11.72
C ARG A 172 -13.97 1.59 11.28
N LEU A 173 -13.82 0.60 10.41
CA LEU A 173 -14.90 -0.27 9.93
C LEU A 173 -14.79 -1.71 10.46
N HIS A 174 -14.13 -1.91 11.58
CA HIS A 174 -13.88 -3.23 12.17
C HIS A 174 -15.17 -4.06 12.34
N GLU A 175 -16.32 -3.45 12.70
CA GLU A 175 -17.61 -4.16 12.82
C GLU A 175 -18.11 -4.74 11.48
N LEU A 176 -17.63 -4.18 10.36
CA LEU A 176 -17.89 -4.65 9.00
C LEU A 176 -16.72 -5.48 8.44
N GLU A 177 -15.76 -5.84 9.29
CA GLU A 177 -14.58 -6.62 8.91
C GLU A 177 -13.78 -5.97 7.76
N ALA A 178 -13.72 -4.62 7.72
CA ALA A 178 -13.06 -3.83 6.70
C ALA A 178 -12.25 -2.68 7.31
N ASP A 179 -11.27 -2.17 6.55
CA ASP A 179 -10.45 -1.01 6.93
C ASP A 179 -11.00 0.28 6.30
N VAL A 180 -11.47 0.18 5.05
CA VAL A 180 -12.00 1.29 4.26
C VAL A 180 -13.23 0.84 3.48
N ASP A 181 -14.01 1.79 2.94
CA ASP A 181 -14.96 1.51 1.86
C ASP A 181 -14.48 2.15 0.54
N ASP A 182 -15.14 1.81 -0.57
CA ASP A 182 -14.78 2.22 -1.92
C ASP A 182 -15.35 3.60 -2.33
N THR A 183 -15.83 4.40 -1.36
CA THR A 183 -16.47 5.69 -1.59
C THR A 183 -15.53 6.88 -1.32
N VAL A 184 -16.00 8.08 -1.66
CA VAL A 184 -15.30 9.35 -1.36
C VAL A 184 -15.13 9.63 0.14
N ASN A 185 -15.79 8.88 1.04
CA ASN A 185 -15.62 9.02 2.47
C ASN A 185 -14.27 8.46 2.94
N PHE A 186 -13.67 7.57 2.13
CA PHE A 186 -12.33 7.04 2.29
C PHE A 186 -11.50 7.34 1.05
N GLN A 187 -11.42 6.41 0.10
CA GLN A 187 -10.73 6.58 -1.18
C GLN A 187 -11.52 5.89 -2.27
N VAL A 188 -11.77 6.57 -3.37
CA VAL A 188 -12.48 5.95 -4.50
C VAL A 188 -11.68 4.77 -5.03
N TYR A 189 -12.25 3.57 -4.94
CA TYR A 189 -11.59 2.34 -5.30
C TYR A 189 -12.34 1.58 -6.40
N GLY A 190 -11.63 1.11 -7.41
CA GLY A 190 -12.19 0.26 -8.48
C GLY A 190 -13.10 1.00 -9.46
N ASN A 191 -13.22 2.35 -9.37
CA ASN A 191 -14.01 3.13 -10.32
C ASN A 191 -13.35 3.21 -11.70
N MET A 192 -12.03 3.12 -11.73
CA MET A 192 -11.21 3.05 -12.95
C MET A 192 -10.36 1.78 -12.96
N GLU A 193 -10.16 1.23 -14.15
CA GLU A 193 -9.18 0.15 -14.33
C GLU A 193 -7.75 0.67 -14.14
N PRO A 194 -6.80 -0.20 -13.72
CA PRO A 194 -5.41 0.18 -13.58
C PRO A 194 -4.85 0.82 -14.85
N GLN A 195 -4.22 1.98 -14.70
CA GLN A 195 -3.58 2.73 -15.78
C GLN A 195 -2.07 2.59 -15.68
N LYS A 196 -1.39 2.39 -16.82
CA LYS A 196 0.07 2.14 -16.86
C LYS A 196 0.88 3.19 -16.09
N ALA A 197 0.63 4.48 -16.35
CA ALA A 197 1.36 5.57 -15.70
C ALA A 197 1.13 5.61 -14.18
N ALA A 198 -0.11 5.40 -13.73
CA ALA A 198 -0.44 5.32 -12.31
C ALA A 198 0.19 4.09 -11.65
N THR A 199 0.15 2.93 -12.30
CA THR A 199 0.79 1.69 -11.81
C THR A 199 2.30 1.84 -11.69
N GLU A 200 2.96 2.50 -12.66
CA GLU A 200 4.39 2.79 -12.60
C GLU A 200 4.73 3.74 -11.44
N ALA A 201 3.90 4.77 -11.22
CA ALA A 201 4.08 5.71 -10.11
C ALA A 201 3.95 5.02 -8.74
N VAL A 202 2.97 4.14 -8.56
CA VAL A 202 2.81 3.30 -7.35
C VAL A 202 4.07 2.46 -7.13
N ARG A 203 4.53 1.73 -8.15
CA ARG A 203 5.71 0.87 -8.07
C ARG A 203 6.99 1.65 -7.74
N GLU A 204 7.19 2.84 -8.33
CA GLU A 204 8.39 3.65 -8.10
C GLU A 204 8.43 4.30 -6.70
N THR A 205 7.29 4.37 -6.03
CA THR A 205 7.15 4.90 -4.67
C THR A 205 6.79 3.81 -3.65
N GLU A 206 6.98 2.53 -4.00
CA GLU A 206 6.62 1.39 -3.16
C GLU A 206 7.16 1.53 -1.74
N GLY A 207 6.30 1.33 -0.74
CA GLY A 207 6.62 1.43 0.68
C GLY A 207 6.88 2.84 1.20
N GLN A 208 6.79 3.91 0.37
CA GLN A 208 6.98 5.28 0.85
C GLN A 208 5.68 5.83 1.45
N ILE A 209 5.77 6.33 2.68
CA ILE A 209 4.70 7.02 3.40
C ILE A 209 5.19 8.38 3.90
N LEU A 210 4.27 9.27 4.23
CA LEU A 210 4.56 10.55 4.87
C LEU A 210 4.65 10.35 6.39
N CYS A 211 5.73 10.85 7.00
CA CYS A 211 5.92 10.84 8.44
C CYS A 211 6.10 12.27 8.95
N GLN A 212 5.59 12.56 10.14
CA GLN A 212 5.84 13.82 10.83
C GLN A 212 6.64 13.53 12.11
N ASN A 213 7.82 14.17 12.25
CA ASN A 213 8.72 13.98 13.40
C ASN A 213 9.14 12.51 13.65
N GLY A 214 9.14 11.68 12.61
CA GLY A 214 9.46 10.24 12.71
C GLY A 214 8.28 9.35 13.10
N GLU A 215 7.08 9.91 13.21
CA GLU A 215 5.82 9.17 13.37
C GLU A 215 5.04 9.17 12.06
N ASP A 216 4.36 8.07 11.78
CA ASP A 216 3.51 7.91 10.60
C ASP A 216 2.31 8.86 10.68
N ASN A 217 2.02 9.57 9.60
CA ASN A 217 0.95 10.57 9.54
C ASN A 217 -0.40 9.93 9.16
#